data_8e6eb4c674e6bd041547c5acf2cb465f
#
_entry.id   8e6eb4c674e6bd041547c5acf2cb465f
#
_cell.length_a   1.000
_cell.length_b   1.000
_cell.length_c   1.000
_cell.angle_alpha   90.00
_cell.angle_beta   90.00
_cell.angle_gamma   90.00
#
_symmetry.space_group_name_H-M   'P 1'
#
loop_
_entity.id
_entity.type
_entity.pdbx_description
1 polymer ?
#
loop_
_entity_poly.entity_id
_entity_poly.type
_entity_poly.pdbx_seq_one_letter_code
_entity_poly.pdbx_strand_id
1 'polypeptide(L)'
;IFDQVIDDYHRYDDVDHQPSNPYAEGTIDHLLYMKNWVDTVQWHLEDIIRDPQIDPVEALKIKRRIDKSNQVRTDMVEYIDSYLLDKYKNIDVQSGARINTETPAWAIDRLSILALKIYHMRQEVLRKDVDEAHRAACQQKLDVLLSQQVDLSTAIEELIEDIEARSEEHTSELQSHHDLVC
;
A
#
# COMPACT_ATOMS: atom_id res chain seq x y z
N ILE A 1 -10.10 4.92 -2.53
CA ILE A 1 -8.88 5.74 -2.73
C ILE A 1 -7.90 5.00 -3.62
N PHE A 2 -7.43 3.78 -3.28
CA PHE A 2 -6.36 3.10 -4.02
C PHE A 2 -6.69 2.85 -5.50
N ASP A 3 -7.88 2.35 -5.83
CA ASP A 3 -8.29 2.18 -7.23
C ASP A 3 -8.24 3.52 -8.00
N GLN A 4 -8.69 4.62 -7.36
CA GLN A 4 -8.61 5.96 -7.94
C GLN A 4 -7.16 6.38 -8.21
N VAL A 5 -6.25 6.15 -7.27
CA VAL A 5 -4.83 6.50 -7.44
C VAL A 5 -4.21 5.76 -8.61
N ILE A 6 -4.47 4.45 -8.71
CA ILE A 6 -3.97 3.60 -9.78
C ILE A 6 -4.51 4.08 -11.13
N ASP A 7 -5.80 4.40 -11.20
CA ASP A 7 -6.42 4.95 -12.41
C ASP A 7 -5.84 6.33 -12.77
N ASP A 8 -5.63 7.21 -11.78
CA ASP A 8 -5.03 8.53 -11.98
C ASP A 8 -3.59 8.43 -12.50
N TYR A 9 -2.78 7.51 -11.98
CA TYR A 9 -1.43 7.26 -12.46
C TYR A 9 -1.44 6.79 -13.93
N HIS A 10 -2.26 5.81 -14.27
CA HIS A 10 -2.30 5.22 -15.62
C HIS A 10 -2.92 6.13 -16.71
N ARG A 11 -3.40 7.32 -16.35
CA ARG A 11 -3.69 8.37 -17.35
C ARG A 11 -2.43 8.97 -17.95
N TYR A 12 -1.31 8.93 -17.22
CA TYR A 12 -0.02 9.47 -17.65
C TYR A 12 0.98 8.36 -17.95
N ASP A 13 0.93 7.29 -17.17
CA ASP A 13 1.81 6.11 -17.27
C ASP A 13 3.30 6.50 -17.29
N ASP A 14 3.66 7.44 -16.41
CA ASP A 14 4.99 8.04 -16.35
C ASP A 14 5.49 8.09 -14.89
N VAL A 15 6.61 7.40 -14.65
CA VAL A 15 7.26 7.34 -13.31
C VAL A 15 7.81 8.68 -12.82
N ASP A 16 7.91 9.68 -13.69
CA ASP A 16 8.37 11.04 -13.36
C ASP A 16 7.21 12.02 -13.15
N HIS A 17 5.98 11.60 -13.47
CA HIS A 17 4.79 12.43 -13.26
C HIS A 17 4.54 12.66 -11.78
N GLN A 18 4.23 13.91 -11.41
CA GLN A 18 3.90 14.27 -10.03
C GLN A 18 2.40 14.11 -9.78
N PRO A 19 1.99 13.54 -8.64
CA PRO A 19 0.57 13.34 -8.34
C PRO A 19 -0.17 14.67 -8.14
N SER A 20 -1.40 14.72 -8.64
CA SER A 20 -2.36 15.76 -8.29
C SER A 20 -3.33 15.20 -7.26
N ASN A 21 -2.92 15.24 -5.98
CA ASN A 21 -3.72 14.69 -4.90
C ASN A 21 -4.98 15.53 -4.65
N PRO A 22 -6.20 14.97 -4.80
CA PRO A 22 -7.43 15.71 -4.62
C PRO A 22 -7.81 15.95 -3.16
N TYR A 23 -7.13 15.28 -2.22
CA TYR A 23 -7.44 15.33 -0.79
C TYR A 23 -6.60 16.40 -0.08
N ALA A 24 -7.18 17.03 0.94
CA ALA A 24 -6.51 18.07 1.71
C ALA A 24 -5.32 17.53 2.51
N GLU A 25 -4.22 18.27 2.54
CA GLU A 25 -3.07 17.94 3.39
C GLU A 25 -3.48 17.75 4.86
N GLY A 26 -2.81 16.83 5.55
CA GLY A 26 -3.09 16.50 6.96
C GLY A 26 -4.28 15.57 7.16
N THR A 27 -4.95 15.12 6.11
CA THR A 27 -5.99 14.10 6.20
C THR A 27 -5.44 12.71 5.94
N ILE A 28 -6.11 11.68 6.49
CA ILE A 28 -5.76 10.29 6.21
C ILE A 28 -5.91 9.97 4.72
N ASP A 29 -6.91 10.50 4.05
CA ASP A 29 -7.15 10.30 2.62
C ASP A 29 -5.99 10.81 1.78
N HIS A 30 -5.41 11.97 2.18
CA HIS A 30 -4.20 12.51 1.54
C HIS A 30 -3.01 11.55 1.68
N LEU A 31 -2.78 11.03 2.89
CA LEU A 31 -1.69 10.07 3.16
C LEU A 31 -1.88 8.78 2.37
N LEU A 32 -3.09 8.23 2.34
CA LEU A 32 -3.41 7.01 1.60
C LEU A 32 -3.23 7.19 0.09
N TYR A 33 -3.64 8.33 -0.44
CA TYR A 33 -3.43 8.67 -1.86
C TYR A 33 -1.93 8.71 -2.20
N MET A 34 -1.14 9.45 -1.41
CA MET A 34 0.31 9.57 -1.62
C MET A 34 1.00 8.22 -1.46
N LYS A 35 0.60 7.42 -0.46
CA LYS A 35 1.16 6.09 -0.22
C LYS A 35 0.99 5.18 -1.45
N ASN A 36 -0.21 5.07 -1.97
CA ASN A 36 -0.48 4.22 -3.13
C ASN A 36 0.14 4.78 -4.42
N TRP A 37 0.28 6.11 -4.56
CA TRP A 37 1.02 6.72 -5.67
C TRP A 37 2.48 6.27 -5.68
N VAL A 38 3.15 6.34 -4.53
CA VAL A 38 4.55 5.90 -4.38
C VAL A 38 4.68 4.39 -4.70
N ASP A 39 3.75 3.57 -4.24
CA ASP A 39 3.72 2.14 -4.54
C ASP A 39 3.56 1.88 -6.03
N THR A 40 2.67 2.63 -6.69
CA THR A 40 2.42 2.50 -8.14
C THR A 40 3.66 2.90 -8.95
N VAL A 41 4.28 4.03 -8.64
CA VAL A 41 5.54 4.44 -9.27
C VAL A 41 6.64 3.39 -9.07
N GLN A 42 6.77 2.85 -7.87
CA GLN A 42 7.77 1.82 -7.60
C GLN A 42 7.49 0.54 -8.37
N TRP A 43 6.23 0.12 -8.50
CA TRP A 43 5.86 -1.05 -9.31
C TRP A 43 6.40 -0.91 -10.74
N HIS A 44 6.18 0.23 -11.37
CA HIS A 44 6.67 0.49 -12.73
C HIS A 44 8.20 0.62 -12.82
N LEU A 45 8.86 1.20 -11.81
CA LEU A 45 10.33 1.18 -11.76
C LEU A 45 10.89 -0.24 -11.68
N GLU A 46 10.21 -1.15 -10.93
CA GLU A 46 10.58 -2.56 -10.86
C GLU A 46 10.35 -3.28 -12.21
N ASP A 47 9.36 -2.88 -13.00
CA ASP A 47 9.16 -3.42 -14.34
C ASP A 47 10.24 -2.91 -15.32
N ILE A 48 10.59 -1.63 -15.26
CA ILE A 48 11.66 -1.06 -16.09
C ILE A 48 13.00 -1.77 -15.85
N ILE A 49 13.38 -2.01 -14.59
CA ILE A 49 14.69 -2.63 -14.28
C ILE A 49 14.76 -4.11 -14.69
N ARG A 50 13.61 -4.77 -14.90
CA ARG A 50 13.56 -6.16 -15.35
C ARG A 50 13.78 -6.35 -16.84
N ASP A 51 13.85 -5.28 -17.63
CA ASP A 51 14.18 -5.36 -19.04
C ASP A 51 15.59 -5.98 -19.21
N PRO A 52 15.73 -7.17 -19.82
CA PRO A 52 17.03 -7.79 -19.99
C PRO A 52 17.98 -7.04 -20.93
N GLN A 53 17.46 -6.04 -21.66
CA GLN A 53 18.23 -5.21 -22.58
C GLN A 53 18.51 -3.80 -22.03
N ILE A 54 18.14 -3.52 -20.78
CA ILE A 54 18.39 -2.21 -20.16
C ILE A 54 19.88 -1.89 -20.14
N ASP A 55 20.22 -0.64 -20.46
CA ASP A 55 21.59 -0.15 -20.28
C ASP A 55 22.06 -0.26 -18.83
N PRO A 56 23.26 -0.77 -18.53
CA PRO A 56 23.72 -0.97 -17.16
C PRO A 56 23.79 0.31 -16.32
N VAL A 57 24.08 1.45 -16.94
CA VAL A 57 24.14 2.75 -16.25
C VAL A 57 22.73 3.21 -15.90
N GLU A 58 21.77 3.01 -16.81
CA GLU A 58 20.37 3.31 -16.57
C GLU A 58 19.79 2.37 -15.51
N ALA A 59 20.08 1.08 -15.58
CA ALA A 59 19.67 0.11 -14.56
C ALA A 59 20.14 0.51 -13.16
N LEU A 60 21.38 1.01 -13.02
CA LEU A 60 21.89 1.50 -11.75
C LEU A 60 21.14 2.74 -11.23
N LYS A 61 20.76 3.67 -12.13
CA LYS A 61 19.94 4.83 -11.75
C LYS A 61 18.56 4.39 -11.26
N ILE A 62 17.89 3.50 -12.01
CA ILE A 62 16.58 2.96 -11.62
C ILE A 62 16.69 2.23 -10.27
N LYS A 63 17.73 1.39 -10.08
CA LYS A 63 17.93 0.71 -8.79
C LYS A 63 18.05 1.68 -7.62
N ARG A 64 18.79 2.77 -7.78
CA ARG A 64 18.90 3.81 -6.74
C ARG A 64 17.57 4.52 -6.47
N ARG A 65 16.74 4.72 -7.51
CA ARG A 65 15.38 5.26 -7.34
C ARG A 65 14.51 4.29 -6.55
N ILE A 66 14.55 3.00 -6.86
CA ILE A 66 13.83 1.95 -6.13
C ILE A 66 14.26 1.93 -4.66
N ASP A 67 15.57 1.97 -4.37
CA ASP A 67 16.08 1.98 -3.00
C ASP A 67 15.59 3.21 -2.21
N LYS A 68 15.59 4.39 -2.85
CA LYS A 68 15.02 5.61 -2.25
C LYS A 68 13.50 5.49 -2.07
N SER A 69 12.80 4.94 -3.06
CA SER A 69 11.35 4.74 -2.99
C SER A 69 10.98 3.79 -1.85
N ASN A 70 11.75 2.73 -1.62
CA ASN A 70 11.53 1.83 -0.49
C ASN A 70 11.60 2.57 0.87
N GLN A 71 12.53 3.52 1.02
CA GLN A 71 12.58 4.36 2.22
C GLN A 71 11.32 5.23 2.33
N VAL A 72 10.94 5.92 1.24
CA VAL A 72 9.72 6.76 1.23
C VAL A 72 8.47 5.93 1.55
N ARG A 73 8.37 4.70 1.05
CA ARG A 73 7.26 3.79 1.39
C ARG A 73 7.19 3.49 2.87
N THR A 74 8.33 3.22 3.50
CA THR A 74 8.41 3.00 4.95
C THR A 74 8.02 4.27 5.71
N ASP A 75 8.57 5.42 5.32
CA ASP A 75 8.22 6.72 5.91
C ASP A 75 6.70 6.99 5.83
N MET A 76 6.07 6.63 4.71
CA MET A 76 4.61 6.79 4.55
C MET A 76 3.80 5.88 5.48
N VAL A 77 4.26 4.65 5.76
CA VAL A 77 3.63 3.79 6.77
C VAL A 77 3.76 4.44 8.16
N GLU A 78 4.94 4.97 8.52
CA GLU A 78 5.15 5.67 9.79
C GLU A 78 4.28 6.93 9.92
N TYR A 79 4.05 7.67 8.84
CA TYR A 79 3.14 8.82 8.86
C TYR A 79 1.69 8.41 9.07
N ILE A 80 1.25 7.30 8.47
CA ILE A 80 -0.10 6.75 8.69
C ILE A 80 -0.23 6.27 10.14
N ASP A 81 0.78 5.57 10.68
CA ASP A 81 0.81 5.16 12.09
C ASP A 81 0.76 6.36 13.03
N SER A 82 1.55 7.40 12.76
CA SER A 82 1.56 8.63 13.55
C SER A 82 0.20 9.33 13.53
N TYR A 83 -0.48 9.36 12.38
CA TYR A 83 -1.83 9.90 12.26
C TYR A 83 -2.83 9.12 13.11
N LEU A 84 -2.79 7.79 13.04
CA LEU A 84 -3.69 6.93 13.82
C LEU A 84 -3.40 7.01 15.31
N LEU A 85 -2.13 7.04 15.69
CA LEU A 85 -1.72 7.23 17.09
C LEU A 85 -2.23 8.55 17.66
N ASP A 86 -2.11 9.66 16.91
CA ASP A 86 -2.65 10.94 17.34
C ASP A 86 -4.18 10.93 17.45
N LYS A 87 -4.85 10.30 16.49
CA LYS A 87 -6.31 10.15 16.49
C LYS A 87 -6.80 9.38 17.72
N TYR A 88 -6.10 8.33 18.13
CA TYR A 88 -6.52 7.41 19.18
C TYR A 88 -5.77 7.60 20.52
N LYS A 89 -4.92 8.62 20.66
CA LYS A 89 -4.07 8.87 21.85
C LYS A 89 -4.80 8.96 23.19
N ASN A 90 -6.10 9.26 23.19
CA ASN A 90 -6.91 9.40 24.41
C ASN A 90 -7.70 8.11 24.73
N ILE A 91 -7.46 7.02 24.01
CA ILE A 91 -8.08 5.75 24.29
C ILE A 91 -7.25 5.01 25.35
N ASP A 92 -7.89 4.65 26.48
CA ASP A 92 -7.26 3.85 27.53
C ASP A 92 -7.31 2.38 27.15
N VAL A 93 -6.15 1.72 27.19
CA VAL A 93 -6.03 0.28 26.94
C VAL A 93 -6.78 -0.50 28.03
N GLN A 94 -7.62 -1.44 27.62
CA GLN A 94 -8.34 -2.30 28.55
C GLN A 94 -7.46 -3.45 29.06
N SER A 95 -7.68 -3.83 30.33
CA SER A 95 -7.06 -5.02 30.90
C SER A 95 -7.54 -6.27 30.13
N GLY A 96 -6.59 -7.00 29.53
CA GLY A 96 -6.87 -8.19 28.73
C GLY A 96 -7.08 -7.93 27.22
N ALA A 97 -6.81 -6.71 26.74
CA ALA A 97 -6.74 -6.45 25.29
C ALA A 97 -5.74 -7.37 24.62
N ARG A 98 -6.05 -7.79 23.39
CA ARG A 98 -5.19 -8.68 22.58
C ARG A 98 -4.06 -7.84 21.95
N ILE A 99 -2.89 -8.45 21.83
CA ILE A 99 -1.76 -7.87 21.10
C ILE A 99 -1.82 -8.36 19.65
N ASN A 100 -1.79 -7.44 18.71
CA ASN A 100 -1.70 -7.74 17.28
C ASN A 100 -0.25 -7.87 16.81
N THR A 101 -0.06 -8.56 15.69
CA THR A 101 1.25 -8.77 15.08
C THR A 101 1.73 -7.58 14.25
N GLU A 102 0.84 -6.64 13.94
CA GLU A 102 1.14 -5.46 13.12
C GLU A 102 0.19 -4.31 13.43
N THR A 103 0.61 -3.11 13.04
CA THR A 103 -0.23 -1.92 13.15
C THR A 103 -1.25 -1.84 12.01
N PRO A 104 -2.33 -1.06 12.15
CA PRO A 104 -3.26 -0.82 11.03
C PRO A 104 -2.58 -0.26 9.79
N ALA A 105 -1.52 0.56 9.93
CA ALA A 105 -0.79 1.14 8.81
C ALA A 105 -0.04 0.07 8.00
N TRP A 106 0.54 -0.95 8.64
CA TRP A 106 1.15 -2.08 7.94
C TRP A 106 0.11 -2.94 7.22
N ALA A 107 -1.07 -3.12 7.79
CA ALA A 107 -2.17 -3.80 7.11
C ALA A 107 -2.67 -3.00 5.89
N ILE A 108 -2.74 -1.66 6.01
CA ILE A 108 -3.07 -0.74 4.92
C ILE A 108 -1.99 -0.76 3.82
N ASP A 109 -0.69 -0.84 4.17
CA ASP A 109 0.40 -1.03 3.19
C ASP A 109 0.16 -2.28 2.34
N ARG A 110 -0.19 -3.40 2.97
CA ARG A 110 -0.53 -4.63 2.23
C ARG A 110 -1.75 -4.47 1.34
N LEU A 111 -2.77 -3.75 1.79
CA LEU A 111 -3.95 -3.47 0.99
C LEU A 111 -3.63 -2.61 -0.24
N SER A 112 -2.74 -1.62 -0.08
CA SER A 112 -2.24 -0.79 -1.18
C SER A 112 -1.56 -1.63 -2.28
N ILE A 113 -0.67 -2.53 -1.89
CA ILE A 113 0.01 -3.45 -2.82
C ILE A 113 -0.97 -4.46 -3.44
N LEU A 114 -1.96 -4.92 -2.67
CA LEU A 114 -2.99 -5.84 -3.18
C LEU A 114 -3.86 -5.17 -4.26
N ALA A 115 -4.19 -3.89 -4.11
CA ALA A 115 -4.92 -3.13 -5.14
C ALA A 115 -4.14 -3.07 -6.45
N LEU A 116 -2.83 -2.83 -6.42
CA LEU A 116 -1.95 -2.89 -7.59
C LEU A 116 -1.93 -4.27 -8.24
N LYS A 117 -1.79 -5.34 -7.44
CA LYS A 117 -1.84 -6.71 -7.96
C LYS A 117 -3.16 -7.01 -8.67
N ILE A 118 -4.29 -6.55 -8.12
CA ILE A 118 -5.61 -6.73 -8.71
C ILE A 118 -5.70 -5.97 -10.04
N TYR A 119 -5.25 -4.72 -10.08
CA TYR A 119 -5.24 -3.93 -11.30
C TYR A 119 -4.47 -4.63 -12.43
N HIS A 120 -3.20 -4.98 -12.19
CA HIS A 120 -2.38 -5.63 -13.20
C HIS A 120 -2.91 -7.03 -13.59
N MET A 121 -3.48 -7.79 -12.64
CA MET A 121 -4.09 -9.07 -12.96
C MET A 121 -5.34 -8.91 -13.82
N ARG A 122 -6.14 -7.86 -13.63
CA ARG A 122 -7.26 -7.53 -14.53
C ARG A 122 -6.76 -7.23 -15.94
N GLN A 123 -5.64 -6.51 -16.10
CA GLN A 123 -5.05 -6.25 -17.40
C GLN A 123 -4.61 -7.58 -18.09
N GLU A 124 -4.00 -8.51 -17.34
CA GLU A 124 -3.61 -9.83 -17.87
C GLU A 124 -4.82 -10.67 -18.33
N VAL A 125 -5.94 -10.62 -17.62
CA VAL A 125 -7.18 -11.30 -18.04
C VAL A 125 -7.73 -10.73 -19.34
N LEU A 126 -7.56 -9.42 -19.57
CA LEU A 126 -8.06 -8.71 -20.75
C LEU A 126 -7.15 -8.80 -21.96
N ARG A 127 -5.96 -9.38 -21.83
CA ARG A 127 -5.00 -9.53 -22.94
C ARG A 127 -5.57 -10.36 -24.09
N LYS A 128 -5.38 -9.86 -25.32
CA LYS A 128 -5.85 -10.49 -26.56
C LYS A 128 -4.77 -11.24 -27.30
N ASP A 129 -3.51 -11.04 -26.92
CA ASP A 129 -2.30 -11.59 -27.54
C ASP A 129 -1.84 -12.90 -26.87
N VAL A 130 -2.62 -13.42 -25.93
CA VAL A 130 -2.36 -14.67 -25.20
C VAL A 130 -3.49 -15.68 -25.44
N ASP A 131 -3.22 -16.96 -25.19
CA ASP A 131 -4.21 -18.03 -25.33
C ASP A 131 -5.29 -18.02 -24.23
N GLU A 132 -6.34 -18.81 -24.43
CA GLU A 132 -7.45 -18.91 -23.50
C GLU A 132 -7.03 -19.57 -22.16
N ALA A 133 -6.09 -20.51 -22.20
CA ALA A 133 -5.59 -21.17 -21.00
C ALA A 133 -4.86 -20.19 -20.09
N HIS A 134 -4.05 -19.29 -20.65
CA HIS A 134 -3.41 -18.21 -19.90
C HIS A 134 -4.46 -17.29 -19.26
N ARG A 135 -5.45 -16.81 -20.02
CA ARG A 135 -6.51 -15.93 -19.48
C ARG A 135 -7.31 -16.61 -18.37
N ALA A 136 -7.65 -17.89 -18.54
CA ALA A 136 -8.36 -18.65 -17.51
C ALA A 136 -7.53 -18.79 -16.21
N ALA A 137 -6.22 -19.05 -16.33
CA ALA A 137 -5.34 -19.10 -15.18
C ALA A 137 -5.19 -17.75 -14.49
N CYS A 138 -5.14 -16.63 -15.26
CA CYS A 138 -5.13 -15.28 -14.72
C CYS A 138 -6.46 -14.93 -14.04
N GLN A 139 -7.60 -15.37 -14.60
CA GLN A 139 -8.90 -15.18 -13.96
C GLN A 139 -8.98 -15.87 -12.60
N GLN A 140 -8.53 -17.12 -12.50
CA GLN A 140 -8.49 -17.82 -11.20
C GLN A 140 -7.64 -17.07 -10.15
N LYS A 141 -6.49 -16.54 -10.58
CA LYS A 141 -5.65 -15.71 -9.68
C LYS A 141 -6.35 -14.43 -9.28
N LEU A 142 -7.02 -13.77 -10.21
CA LEU A 142 -7.79 -12.56 -9.95
C LEU A 142 -8.90 -12.81 -8.92
N ASP A 143 -9.64 -13.92 -9.06
CA ASP A 143 -10.71 -14.28 -8.12
C ASP A 143 -10.16 -14.46 -6.69
N VAL A 144 -8.99 -15.08 -6.55
CA VAL A 144 -8.29 -15.20 -5.25
C VAL A 144 -7.89 -13.83 -4.70
N LEU A 145 -7.30 -12.95 -5.54
CA LEU A 145 -6.89 -11.61 -5.11
C LEU A 145 -8.10 -10.77 -4.66
N LEU A 146 -9.23 -10.88 -5.34
CA LEU A 146 -10.47 -10.19 -4.97
C LEU A 146 -11.02 -10.69 -3.63
N SER A 147 -10.98 -12.01 -3.38
CA SER A 147 -11.33 -12.57 -2.07
C SER A 147 -10.39 -12.05 -0.98
N GLN A 148 -9.07 -12.04 -1.23
CA GLN A 148 -8.09 -11.51 -0.28
C GLN A 148 -8.31 -10.01 0.01
N GLN A 149 -8.77 -9.22 -0.98
CA GLN A 149 -9.09 -7.82 -0.78
C GLN A 149 -10.25 -7.65 0.20
N VAL A 150 -11.31 -8.44 0.05
CA VAL A 150 -12.45 -8.43 1.00
C VAL A 150 -11.99 -8.82 2.40
N ASP A 151 -11.26 -9.93 2.52
CA ASP A 151 -10.81 -10.44 3.82
C ASP A 151 -9.88 -9.42 4.52
N LEU A 152 -8.93 -8.84 3.80
CA LEU A 152 -7.99 -7.86 4.36
C LEU A 152 -8.69 -6.55 4.71
N SER A 153 -9.62 -6.07 3.89
CA SER A 153 -10.40 -4.85 4.20
C SER A 153 -11.23 -5.06 5.45
N THR A 154 -11.93 -6.19 5.56
CA THR A 154 -12.72 -6.54 6.75
C THR A 154 -11.83 -6.60 8.00
N ALA A 155 -10.66 -7.26 7.91
CA ALA A 155 -9.74 -7.36 9.04
C ALA A 155 -9.20 -5.98 9.48
N ILE A 156 -8.96 -5.05 8.54
CA ILE A 156 -8.56 -3.68 8.87
C ILE A 156 -9.71 -2.93 9.55
N GLU A 157 -10.93 -3.05 9.05
CA GLU A 157 -12.12 -2.43 9.65
C GLU A 157 -12.33 -2.94 11.08
N GLU A 158 -12.32 -4.26 11.28
CA GLU A 158 -12.44 -4.88 12.62
C GLU A 158 -11.31 -4.42 13.57
N LEU A 159 -10.07 -4.32 13.06
CA LEU A 159 -8.95 -3.82 13.86
C LEU A 159 -9.15 -2.36 14.31
N ILE A 160 -9.63 -1.50 13.41
CA ILE A 160 -9.93 -0.10 13.73
C ILE A 160 -11.11 0.00 14.72
N GLU A 161 -12.15 -0.79 14.52
CA GLU A 161 -13.30 -0.86 15.44
C GLU A 161 -12.88 -1.34 16.83
N ASP A 162 -12.02 -2.34 16.91
CA ASP A 162 -11.47 -2.84 18.17
C ASP A 162 -10.66 -1.75 18.90
N ILE A 163 -9.86 -0.98 18.20
CA ILE A 163 -9.13 0.16 18.76
C ILE A 163 -10.11 1.23 19.26
N GLU A 164 -11.13 1.57 18.47
CA GLU A 164 -12.15 2.56 18.83
C GLU A 164 -13.01 2.11 20.02
N ALA A 165 -13.32 0.81 20.08
CA ALA A 165 -14.05 0.21 21.20
C ALA A 165 -13.19 0.01 22.46
N ARG A 166 -11.89 0.34 22.45
CA ARG A 166 -10.92 0.14 23.54
C ARG A 166 -10.67 -1.35 23.86
N SER A 167 -10.87 -2.24 22.89
CA SER A 167 -10.71 -3.68 23.09
C SER A 167 -9.30 -4.17 22.77
N GLU A 168 -8.48 -3.39 22.07
CA GLU A 168 -7.13 -3.75 21.70
C GLU A 168 -6.06 -2.82 22.26
N GLU A 169 -4.96 -3.42 22.67
CA GLU A 169 -3.74 -2.69 23.01
C GLU A 169 -3.05 -2.26 21.70
N HIS A 170 -2.62 -0.99 21.65
CA HIS A 170 -1.69 -0.57 20.60
C HIS A 170 -0.46 -1.47 20.63
N THR A 171 -0.05 -1.96 19.49
CA THR A 171 1.13 -2.82 19.41
C THR A 171 2.33 -2.11 20.03
N SER A 172 3.21 -2.85 20.67
CA SER A 172 4.47 -2.31 21.24
C SER A 172 5.31 -1.54 20.21
N GLU A 173 5.09 -1.78 18.92
CA GLU A 173 5.74 -1.07 17.81
C GLU A 173 5.27 0.39 17.67
N LEU A 174 3.99 0.71 17.89
CA LEU A 174 3.53 2.11 17.90
C LEU A 174 4.19 2.92 19.03
N GLN A 175 4.49 2.29 20.16
CA GLN A 175 5.17 2.96 21.28
C GLN A 175 6.68 3.07 21.06
N SER A 176 7.34 2.07 20.43
CA SER A 176 8.79 2.06 20.25
C SER A 176 9.28 3.08 19.23
N HIS A 177 8.50 3.41 18.20
CA HIS A 177 8.86 4.42 17.22
C HIS A 177 8.80 5.85 17.76
N HIS A 178 7.95 6.11 18.75
CA HIS A 178 7.91 7.43 19.38
C HIS A 178 9.16 7.75 20.22
N ASP A 179 9.79 6.72 20.78
CA ASP A 179 11.01 6.85 21.59
C ASP A 179 12.31 6.89 20.76
N LEU A 180 12.26 6.55 19.46
CA LEU A 180 13.42 6.53 18.56
C LEU A 180 13.60 7.82 17.74
N VAL A 181 12.67 8.76 17.80
CA VAL A 181 12.70 10.05 17.07
C VAL A 181 13.11 11.23 17.98
N CYS A 182 13.65 10.95 19.17
CA CYS A 182 14.24 11.96 20.06
C CYS A 182 15.76 11.99 19.95
#